data_de824695146fd1e0e76f73fa20c2a349
#
_entry.id   de824695146fd1e0e76f73fa20c2a349
#
_cell.length_a   1.000
_cell.length_b   1.000
_cell.length_c   1.000
_cell.angle_alpha   90.00
_cell.angle_beta   90.00
_cell.angle_gamma   90.00
#
_symmetry.space_group_name_H-M   'P 1'
#
loop_
_entity.id
_entity.type
_entity.pdbx_description
1 polymer ?
#
loop_
_entity_poly.entity_id
_entity_poly.type
_entity_poly.pdbx_seq_one_letter_code
_entity_poly.pdbx_strand_id
1 'polypeptide(L)'
;ENFTTLAKEGYYNGLKFHRVIEDFMIQGGDPNGNGTGGQSIWGQPFEDEFSTDLHNFRGALSMANSGTNTNGSQFFIVQATSTDPSLVSQMRDLPDLYGDDVAAKYEEIGGTPWLDYRHTVFGQVIKGMDVVDAIAGVDTDANDMPTQDVIIENIEFSTFGELIGG
;
A
#
# COMPACT_ATOMS: atom_id res chain seq x y z
N GLU A 1 13.37 2.40 5.76
CA GLU A 1 14.68 1.78 5.43
C GLU A 1 14.48 0.46 4.66
N ASN A 2 13.72 -0.51 5.20
CA ASN A 2 13.55 -1.85 4.64
C ASN A 2 13.18 -1.85 3.14
N PHE A 3 12.06 -1.24 2.75
CA PHE A 3 11.60 -1.19 1.35
C PHE A 3 12.64 -0.57 0.42
N THR A 4 13.22 0.55 0.79
CA THR A 4 14.20 1.25 -0.07
C THR A 4 15.49 0.46 -0.24
N THR A 5 15.93 -0.28 0.76
CA THR A 5 17.10 -1.16 0.68
C THR A 5 16.82 -2.35 -0.22
N LEU A 6 15.71 -3.07 0.00
CA LEU A 6 15.28 -4.18 -0.86
C LEU A 6 15.14 -3.75 -2.33
N ALA A 7 14.53 -2.57 -2.56
CA ALA A 7 14.37 -2.03 -3.91
C ALA A 7 15.72 -1.72 -4.59
N LYS A 8 16.67 -1.12 -3.86
CA LYS A 8 18.04 -0.84 -4.37
C LYS A 8 18.82 -2.11 -4.70
N GLU A 9 18.58 -3.17 -3.97
CA GLU A 9 19.19 -4.49 -4.20
C GLU A 9 18.51 -5.25 -5.35
N GLY A 10 17.46 -4.71 -5.95
CA GLY A 10 16.70 -5.36 -7.02
C GLY A 10 15.82 -6.51 -6.54
N TYR A 11 15.56 -6.61 -5.23
CA TYR A 11 14.76 -7.68 -4.63
C TYR A 11 13.37 -7.81 -5.25
N TYR A 12 12.74 -6.67 -5.57
CA TYR A 12 11.40 -6.64 -6.13
C TYR A 12 11.34 -6.86 -7.65
N ASN A 13 12.47 -6.87 -8.34
CA ASN A 13 12.51 -7.04 -9.79
C ASN A 13 12.00 -8.42 -10.18
N GLY A 14 11.04 -8.47 -11.09
CA GLY A 14 10.41 -9.70 -11.54
C GLY A 14 9.32 -10.24 -10.61
N LEU A 15 9.09 -9.62 -9.44
CA LEU A 15 7.99 -10.00 -8.56
C LEU A 15 6.67 -9.46 -9.09
N LYS A 16 5.57 -10.16 -8.79
CA LYS A 16 4.24 -9.79 -9.26
C LYS A 16 3.36 -9.21 -8.18
N PHE A 17 2.36 -8.45 -8.61
CA PHE A 17 1.20 -8.16 -7.77
C PHE A 17 0.33 -9.41 -7.71
N HIS A 18 0.48 -10.20 -6.64
CA HIS A 18 -0.16 -11.51 -6.49
C HIS A 18 -1.58 -11.45 -5.92
N ARG A 19 -1.99 -10.31 -5.37
CA ARG A 19 -3.33 -10.08 -4.84
C ARG A 19 -3.81 -8.70 -5.23
N VAL A 20 -4.88 -8.65 -6.00
CA VAL A 20 -5.45 -7.42 -6.55
C VAL A 20 -6.96 -7.44 -6.34
N ILE A 21 -7.47 -6.41 -5.69
CA ILE A 21 -8.91 -6.25 -5.43
C ILE A 21 -9.31 -4.84 -5.86
N GLU A 22 -10.18 -4.74 -6.85
CA GLU A 22 -10.71 -3.46 -7.33
C GLU A 22 -11.44 -2.73 -6.20
N ASP A 23 -11.28 -1.41 -6.17
CA ASP A 23 -11.78 -0.51 -5.12
C ASP A 23 -11.28 -0.84 -3.70
N PHE A 24 -10.11 -1.49 -3.62
CA PHE A 24 -9.43 -1.78 -2.37
C PHE A 24 -7.92 -1.50 -2.48
N MET A 25 -7.12 -2.44 -2.98
CA MET A 25 -5.66 -2.32 -3.02
C MET A 25 -5.03 -3.28 -4.05
N ILE A 26 -3.77 -3.02 -4.37
CA ILE A 26 -2.90 -3.95 -5.09
C ILE A 26 -1.71 -4.33 -4.20
N GLN A 27 -1.45 -5.62 -4.05
CA GLN A 27 -0.43 -6.17 -3.15
C GLN A 27 0.62 -6.97 -3.91
N GLY A 28 1.89 -6.74 -3.57
CA GLY A 28 3.03 -7.44 -4.14
C GLY A 28 4.19 -7.54 -3.16
N GLY A 29 5.38 -7.84 -3.69
CA GLY A 29 6.60 -7.92 -2.90
C GLY A 29 6.86 -9.27 -2.25
N ASP A 30 6.15 -10.32 -2.69
CA ASP A 30 6.36 -11.70 -2.26
C ASP A 30 7.19 -12.47 -3.30
N PRO A 31 8.41 -12.97 -2.95
CA PRO A 31 9.19 -13.81 -3.87
C PRO A 31 8.51 -15.11 -4.28
N ASN A 32 7.61 -15.65 -3.44
CA ASN A 32 6.82 -16.83 -3.76
C ASN A 32 5.61 -16.52 -4.66
N GLY A 33 5.22 -15.24 -4.74
CA GLY A 33 4.09 -14.78 -5.56
C GLY A 33 2.72 -15.35 -5.18
N ASN A 34 2.53 -15.72 -3.92
CA ASN A 34 1.28 -16.31 -3.41
C ASN A 34 0.87 -15.82 -2.01
N GLY A 35 1.59 -14.83 -1.47
CA GLY A 35 1.33 -14.22 -0.17
C GLY A 35 2.02 -14.89 1.02
N THR A 36 2.79 -15.95 0.81
CA THR A 36 3.38 -16.75 1.91
C THR A 36 4.83 -16.41 2.22
N GLY A 37 5.50 -15.64 1.40
CA GLY A 37 6.94 -15.38 1.49
C GLY A 37 7.29 -13.93 1.77
N GLY A 38 8.58 -13.69 1.72
CA GLY A 38 9.19 -12.38 1.88
C GLY A 38 9.78 -12.15 3.26
N GLN A 39 11.00 -11.64 3.28
CA GLN A 39 11.73 -11.31 4.50
C GLN A 39 12.17 -9.85 4.48
N SER A 40 12.34 -9.30 5.66
CA SER A 40 12.98 -8.00 5.82
C SER A 40 14.49 -8.08 5.55
N ILE A 41 15.12 -6.91 5.42
CA ILE A 41 16.59 -6.80 5.32
C ILE A 41 17.32 -7.36 6.55
N TRP A 42 16.62 -7.54 7.67
CA TRP A 42 17.16 -8.09 8.92
C TRP A 42 16.95 -9.60 9.04
N GLY A 43 16.33 -10.25 8.03
CA GLY A 43 16.06 -11.68 8.02
C GLY A 43 15.00 -12.16 9.01
N GLN A 44 14.31 -11.23 9.67
CA GLN A 44 13.22 -11.49 10.63
C GLN A 44 12.13 -10.42 10.49
N PRO A 45 10.90 -10.69 10.95
CA PRO A 45 9.85 -9.68 10.98
C PRO A 45 10.26 -8.44 11.80
N PHE A 46 9.79 -7.27 11.39
CA PHE A 46 10.04 -6.01 12.10
C PHE A 46 8.76 -5.33 12.56
N GLU A 47 8.93 -4.41 13.49
CA GLU A 47 7.85 -3.75 14.21
C GLU A 47 7.02 -2.82 13.32
N ASP A 48 5.77 -2.63 13.71
CA ASP A 48 4.90 -1.61 13.12
C ASP A 48 5.33 -0.21 13.55
N GLU A 49 5.18 0.76 12.65
CA GLU A 49 5.44 2.18 12.89
C GLU A 49 4.18 2.96 12.53
N PHE A 50 3.37 3.33 13.51
CA PHE A 50 2.16 4.11 13.31
C PHE A 50 2.36 5.57 13.64
N SER A 51 1.66 6.43 12.91
CA SER A 51 1.67 7.88 13.11
C SER A 51 0.27 8.44 12.93
N THR A 52 -0.07 9.47 13.68
CA THR A 52 -1.32 10.24 13.49
C THR A 52 -1.31 11.13 12.25
N ASP A 53 -0.15 11.24 11.58
CA ASP A 53 0.02 12.03 10.36
C ASP A 53 -0.01 11.18 9.09
N LEU A 54 0.02 9.83 9.23
CA LEU A 54 0.13 8.90 8.12
C LEU A 54 -1.04 7.92 8.11
N HIS A 55 -1.84 7.98 7.08
CA HIS A 55 -3.08 7.21 6.94
C HIS A 55 -3.15 6.47 5.61
N ASN A 56 -3.99 5.43 5.55
CA ASN A 56 -4.22 4.64 4.34
C ASN A 56 -5.19 5.33 3.37
N PHE A 57 -4.88 6.58 3.01
CA PHE A 57 -5.56 7.28 1.94
C PHE A 57 -5.37 6.59 0.59
N ARG A 58 -6.24 6.86 -0.37
CA ARG A 58 -6.01 6.46 -1.75
C ARG A 58 -4.58 6.84 -2.19
N GLY A 59 -3.85 5.87 -2.72
CA GLY A 59 -2.45 5.99 -3.12
C GLY A 59 -1.43 5.77 -2.00
N ALA A 60 -1.84 5.49 -0.76
CA ALA A 60 -0.91 5.15 0.31
C ALA A 60 -0.14 3.87 -0.03
N LEU A 61 1.16 3.88 0.24
CA LEU A 61 2.05 2.72 0.17
C LEU A 61 2.27 2.21 1.59
N SER A 62 1.83 0.98 1.86
CA SER A 62 1.75 0.41 3.20
C SER A 62 2.33 -1.00 3.26
N MET A 63 2.80 -1.41 4.44
CA MET A 63 3.31 -2.76 4.66
C MET A 63 2.17 -3.77 4.83
N ALA A 64 2.20 -4.85 4.06
CA ALA A 64 1.41 -6.03 4.34
C ALA A 64 2.01 -6.77 5.55
N ASN A 65 1.16 -7.37 6.37
CA ASN A 65 1.55 -8.16 7.54
C ASN A 65 0.57 -9.29 7.83
N SER A 66 0.94 -10.17 8.75
CA SER A 66 0.13 -11.28 9.24
C SER A 66 -0.32 -11.06 10.70
N GLY A 67 -0.39 -9.82 11.14
CA GLY A 67 -0.68 -9.36 12.49
C GLY A 67 0.38 -8.38 12.99
N THR A 68 0.28 -7.99 14.24
CA THR A 68 1.15 -7.00 14.88
C THR A 68 2.63 -7.39 14.76
N ASN A 69 3.47 -6.44 14.32
CA ASN A 69 4.93 -6.58 14.26
C ASN A 69 5.41 -7.76 13.40
N THR A 70 4.72 -8.03 12.27
CA THR A 70 5.09 -9.11 11.35
C THR A 70 5.45 -8.59 9.95
N ASN A 71 5.98 -7.39 9.85
CA ASN A 71 6.38 -6.79 8.58
C ASN A 71 7.59 -7.52 7.97
N GLY A 72 7.53 -7.78 6.66
CA GLY A 72 8.60 -8.42 5.89
C GLY A 72 8.95 -7.63 4.64
N SER A 73 8.75 -8.21 3.45
CA SER A 73 8.97 -7.53 2.18
C SER A 73 7.68 -7.14 1.47
N GLN A 74 6.53 -7.75 1.79
CA GLN A 74 5.28 -7.50 1.09
C GLN A 74 4.72 -6.12 1.43
N PHE A 75 4.16 -5.47 0.42
CA PHE A 75 3.54 -4.15 0.50
C PHE A 75 2.26 -4.10 -0.33
N PHE A 76 1.46 -3.09 -0.09
CA PHE A 76 0.31 -2.79 -0.95
C PHE A 76 0.18 -1.29 -1.22
N ILE A 77 -0.51 -0.97 -2.29
CA ILE A 77 -0.91 0.39 -2.65
C ILE A 77 -2.43 0.47 -2.55
N VAL A 78 -2.92 1.40 -1.76
CA VAL A 78 -4.36 1.63 -1.59
C VAL A 78 -4.95 2.21 -2.86
N GLN A 79 -5.94 1.53 -3.42
CA GLN A 79 -6.59 1.95 -4.67
C GLN A 79 -8.01 2.48 -4.43
N ALA A 80 -8.67 2.15 -3.30
CA ALA A 80 -10.05 2.52 -2.98
C ALA A 80 -10.37 3.98 -3.34
N THR A 81 -11.38 4.15 -4.20
CA THR A 81 -11.77 5.45 -4.79
C THR A 81 -12.72 6.24 -3.91
N SER A 82 -13.30 5.60 -2.91
CA SER A 82 -14.23 6.22 -1.96
C SER A 82 -14.06 5.62 -0.56
N THR A 83 -14.57 6.31 0.43
CA THR A 83 -14.68 5.81 1.80
C THR A 83 -16.15 5.84 2.23
N ASP A 84 -16.61 4.77 2.89
CA ASP A 84 -17.98 4.71 3.40
C ASP A 84 -18.27 5.91 4.32
N PRO A 85 -19.35 6.67 4.07
CA PRO A 85 -19.69 7.83 4.90
C PRO A 85 -19.87 7.50 6.39
N SER A 86 -20.27 6.27 6.72
CA SER A 86 -20.41 5.82 8.12
C SER A 86 -19.06 5.73 8.81
N LEU A 87 -18.01 5.30 8.10
CA LEU A 87 -16.63 5.28 8.61
C LEU A 87 -16.07 6.69 8.79
N VAL A 88 -16.35 7.59 7.84
CA VAL A 88 -15.98 9.02 7.95
C VAL A 88 -16.64 9.65 9.20
N SER A 89 -17.91 9.34 9.44
CA SER A 89 -18.60 9.81 10.65
C SER A 89 -17.96 9.29 11.93
N GLN A 90 -17.63 8.00 11.97
CA GLN A 90 -16.95 7.38 13.12
C GLN A 90 -15.55 7.99 13.38
N MET A 91 -14.80 8.34 12.33
CA MET A 91 -13.51 9.01 12.48
C MET A 91 -13.66 10.37 13.19
N ARG A 92 -14.69 11.13 12.86
CA ARG A 92 -14.97 12.43 13.52
C ARG A 92 -15.30 12.29 15.01
N ASP A 93 -15.75 11.12 15.45
CA ASP A 93 -15.98 10.80 16.86
C ASP A 93 -14.69 10.41 17.61
N LEU A 94 -13.56 10.31 16.91
CA LEU A 94 -12.25 9.90 17.44
C LEU A 94 -11.16 10.97 17.15
N PRO A 95 -11.31 12.19 17.66
CA PRO A 95 -10.46 13.33 17.29
C PRO A 95 -8.97 13.16 17.68
N ASP A 96 -8.68 12.30 18.66
CA ASP A 96 -7.29 12.00 19.08
C ASP A 96 -6.54 11.13 18.06
N LEU A 97 -7.28 10.37 17.24
CA LEU A 97 -6.74 9.48 16.21
C LEU A 97 -6.91 10.05 14.79
N TYR A 98 -8.02 10.73 14.58
CA TYR A 98 -8.40 11.32 13.31
C TYR A 98 -8.83 12.76 13.54
N GLY A 99 -8.02 13.72 13.16
CA GLY A 99 -8.45 15.12 13.11
C GLY A 99 -9.52 15.33 12.03
N ASP A 100 -10.21 16.48 12.10
CA ASP A 100 -11.23 16.84 11.09
C ASP A 100 -10.66 16.83 9.66
N ASP A 101 -9.40 17.21 9.50
CA ASP A 101 -8.70 17.22 8.21
C ASP A 101 -8.51 15.80 7.66
N VAL A 102 -8.24 14.82 8.51
CA VAL A 102 -8.06 13.41 8.10
C VAL A 102 -9.38 12.83 7.63
N ALA A 103 -10.46 13.02 8.40
CA ALA A 103 -11.79 12.57 8.01
C ALA A 103 -12.25 13.21 6.70
N ALA A 104 -12.05 14.54 6.55
CA ALA A 104 -12.35 15.26 5.31
C ALA A 104 -11.53 14.74 4.13
N LYS A 105 -10.27 14.36 4.35
CA LYS A 105 -9.41 13.82 3.29
C LYS A 105 -9.88 12.45 2.82
N TYR A 106 -10.28 11.56 3.72
CA TYR A 106 -10.90 10.28 3.35
C TYR A 106 -12.20 10.46 2.56
N GLU A 107 -13.01 11.45 2.93
CA GLU A 107 -14.25 11.80 2.19
C GLU A 107 -13.95 12.33 0.79
N GLU A 108 -12.89 13.13 0.64
CA GLU A 108 -12.49 13.76 -0.63
C GLU A 108 -11.88 12.76 -1.63
N ILE A 109 -10.92 11.93 -1.18
CA ILE A 109 -10.09 11.12 -2.09
C ILE A 109 -10.28 9.62 -1.96
N GLY A 110 -10.97 9.16 -0.92
CA GLY A 110 -11.11 7.74 -0.63
C GLY A 110 -9.93 7.16 0.14
N GLY A 111 -9.97 5.85 0.34
CA GLY A 111 -8.97 5.09 1.07
C GLY A 111 -9.58 4.03 1.96
N THR A 112 -8.74 3.47 2.82
CA THR A 112 -9.05 2.29 3.64
C THR A 112 -8.79 2.56 5.13
N PRO A 113 -9.62 3.41 5.80
CA PRO A 113 -9.37 3.84 7.18
C PRO A 113 -9.33 2.68 8.19
N TRP A 114 -9.99 1.56 7.91
CA TRP A 114 -9.94 0.36 8.76
C TRP A 114 -8.57 -0.31 8.82
N LEU A 115 -7.62 0.08 7.94
CA LEU A 115 -6.23 -0.38 7.94
C LEU A 115 -5.30 0.55 8.72
N ASP A 116 -5.75 1.74 9.11
CA ASP A 116 -4.97 2.65 9.94
C ASP A 116 -4.68 2.00 11.30
N TYR A 117 -3.47 2.23 11.81
CA TYR A 117 -2.99 1.62 13.06
C TYR A 117 -2.95 0.08 13.05
N ARG A 118 -2.98 -0.52 11.85
CA ARG A 118 -2.81 -1.96 11.61
C ARG A 118 -1.71 -2.25 10.59
N HIS A 119 -1.55 -1.35 9.63
CA HIS A 119 -0.52 -1.44 8.58
C HIS A 119 0.28 -0.16 8.54
N THR A 120 1.61 -0.30 8.57
CA THR A 120 2.54 0.84 8.53
C THR A 120 2.49 1.53 7.18
N VAL A 121 2.07 2.78 7.17
CA VAL A 121 2.12 3.65 5.97
C VAL A 121 3.51 4.26 5.88
N PHE A 122 4.20 4.07 4.75
CA PHE A 122 5.56 4.56 4.57
C PHE A 122 5.80 5.34 3.28
N GLY A 123 4.78 5.51 2.46
CA GLY A 123 4.87 6.25 1.21
C GLY A 123 3.51 6.65 0.65
N GLN A 124 3.54 7.45 -0.42
CA GLN A 124 2.35 7.93 -1.11
C GLN A 124 2.62 8.02 -2.61
N VAL A 125 1.72 7.50 -3.42
CA VAL A 125 1.74 7.71 -4.88
C VAL A 125 1.41 9.18 -5.16
N ILE A 126 2.30 9.85 -5.86
CA ILE A 126 2.15 11.26 -6.27
C ILE A 126 1.92 11.41 -7.78
N LYS A 127 2.19 10.35 -8.55
CA LYS A 127 1.99 10.29 -10.01
C LYS A 127 1.78 8.84 -10.43
N GLY A 128 0.88 8.58 -11.39
CA GLY A 128 0.63 7.23 -11.91
C GLY A 128 -0.48 6.48 -11.17
N MET A 129 -1.41 7.14 -10.48
CA MET A 129 -2.60 6.48 -9.91
C MET A 129 -3.49 5.83 -10.98
N ASP A 130 -3.50 6.35 -12.20
CA ASP A 130 -4.15 5.73 -13.36
C ASP A 130 -3.59 4.34 -13.68
N VAL A 131 -2.29 4.13 -13.49
CA VAL A 131 -1.64 2.82 -13.63
C VAL A 131 -2.07 1.88 -12.47
N VAL A 132 -2.15 2.37 -11.25
CA VAL A 132 -2.64 1.60 -10.10
C VAL A 132 -4.10 1.19 -10.33
N ASP A 133 -4.93 2.10 -10.83
CA ASP A 133 -6.33 1.80 -11.19
C ASP A 133 -6.42 0.74 -12.30
N ALA A 134 -5.57 0.84 -13.32
CA ALA A 134 -5.53 -0.15 -14.40
C ALA A 134 -5.13 -1.54 -13.89
N ILE A 135 -4.18 -1.62 -12.96
CA ILE A 135 -3.79 -2.90 -12.32
C ILE A 135 -4.94 -3.43 -11.47
N ALA A 136 -5.60 -2.57 -10.68
CA ALA A 136 -6.72 -2.97 -9.83
C ALA A 136 -7.91 -3.54 -10.61
N GLY A 137 -8.09 -3.12 -11.86
CA GLY A 137 -9.18 -3.55 -12.75
C GLY A 137 -8.89 -4.77 -13.62
N VAL A 138 -7.75 -5.46 -13.45
CA VAL A 138 -7.45 -6.67 -14.24
C VAL A 138 -8.30 -7.88 -13.79
N ASP A 139 -8.50 -8.83 -14.68
CA ASP A 139 -9.17 -10.09 -14.37
C ASP A 139 -8.37 -10.88 -13.33
N THR A 140 -9.05 -11.36 -12.29
CA THR A 140 -8.46 -12.15 -11.21
C THR A 140 -9.15 -13.51 -11.08
N ASP A 141 -8.43 -14.46 -10.47
CA ASP A 141 -8.98 -15.77 -10.10
C ASP A 141 -9.75 -15.71 -8.75
N ALA A 142 -10.18 -16.86 -8.26
CA ALA A 142 -10.94 -16.98 -7.01
C ALA A 142 -10.12 -16.60 -5.75
N ASN A 143 -8.80 -16.41 -5.88
CA ASN A 143 -7.90 -15.97 -4.81
C ASN A 143 -7.44 -14.51 -4.99
N ASP A 144 -8.14 -13.74 -5.81
CA ASP A 144 -7.80 -12.35 -6.15
C ASP A 144 -6.42 -12.21 -6.83
N MET A 145 -5.89 -13.29 -7.41
CA MET A 145 -4.64 -13.27 -8.16
C MET A 145 -4.92 -12.92 -9.62
N PRO A 146 -4.22 -11.94 -10.22
CA PRO A 146 -4.34 -11.64 -11.64
C PRO A 146 -4.17 -12.88 -12.51
N THR A 147 -5.09 -13.11 -13.47
CA THR A 147 -5.02 -14.24 -14.40
C THR A 147 -3.86 -14.11 -15.41
N GLN A 148 -3.39 -12.88 -15.63
CA GLN A 148 -2.15 -12.57 -16.32
C GLN A 148 -1.24 -11.83 -15.35
N ASP A 149 -0.01 -12.28 -15.21
CA ASP A 149 0.93 -11.71 -14.25
C ASP A 149 1.18 -10.22 -14.52
N VAL A 150 1.06 -9.41 -13.49
CA VAL A 150 1.45 -8.00 -13.47
C VAL A 150 2.78 -7.92 -12.72
N ILE A 151 3.84 -7.64 -13.45
CA ILE A 151 5.23 -7.76 -12.98
C ILE A 151 5.82 -6.39 -12.68
N ILE A 152 6.55 -6.29 -11.56
CA ILE A 152 7.45 -5.18 -11.27
C ILE A 152 8.74 -5.41 -12.04
N GLU A 153 8.97 -4.67 -13.11
CA GLU A 153 10.19 -4.83 -13.92
C GLU A 153 11.41 -4.32 -13.16
N ASN A 154 11.35 -3.10 -12.64
CA ASN A 154 12.38 -2.49 -11.81
C ASN A 154 11.79 -1.37 -10.94
N ILE A 155 12.58 -0.93 -9.96
CA ILE A 155 12.29 0.27 -9.15
C ILE A 155 13.48 1.21 -9.27
N GLU A 156 13.22 2.42 -9.76
CA GLU A 156 14.21 3.48 -9.91
C GLU A 156 14.04 4.54 -8.82
N PHE A 157 15.14 5.15 -8.42
CA PHE A 157 15.17 6.20 -7.41
C PHE A 157 15.44 7.54 -8.07
N SER A 158 14.66 8.54 -7.69
CA SER A 158 14.81 9.91 -8.16
C SER A 158 14.48 10.89 -7.02
N THR A 159 14.74 12.15 -7.22
CA THR A 159 14.31 13.19 -6.28
C THR A 159 12.92 13.70 -6.65
N PHE A 160 12.19 14.21 -5.64
CA PHE A 160 10.86 14.80 -5.86
C PHE A 160 10.88 15.91 -6.92
N GLY A 161 11.93 16.76 -6.89
CA GLY A 161 12.08 17.83 -7.88
C GLY A 161 12.25 17.35 -9.33
N GLU A 162 12.91 16.21 -9.54
CA GLU A 162 13.07 15.61 -10.87
C GLU A 162 11.77 14.98 -11.36
N LEU A 163 10.95 14.43 -10.46
CA LEU A 163 9.68 13.78 -10.81
C LEU A 163 8.58 14.76 -11.20
N ILE A 164 8.57 15.97 -10.62
CA ILE A 164 7.53 16.98 -10.87
C ILE A 164 7.97 18.10 -11.80
N GLY A 165 9.27 18.19 -12.13
CA GLY A 165 9.86 19.26 -12.96
C GLY A 165 9.98 18.94 -14.46
N GLY A 166 9.40 17.83 -14.94
CA GLY A 166 9.42 17.39 -16.32
C GLY A 166 8.15 17.75 -17.08
#